data_4ce256646e7a91c642a76aad1b87aeb1
#
_entry.id   4ce256646e7a91c642a76aad1b87aeb1
#
_cell.length_a   1.000
_cell.length_b   1.000
_cell.length_c   1.000
_cell.angle_alpha   90.00
_cell.angle_beta   90.00
_cell.angle_gamma   90.00
#
_symmetry.space_group_name_H-M   'P 1'
#
loop_
_entity.id
_entity.type
_entity.pdbx_description
1 polymer ?
#
loop_
_entity_poly.entity_id
_entity_poly.type
_entity_poly.pdbx_seq_one_letter_code
_entity_poly.pdbx_strand_id
1 'polypeptide(L)'
;MRLIHLSDLHLGKRVNGFSMLEDQRYILKEILRIIDEERPDAVLISGDVYDKAVPSAEAVLVLDEFLCQLAQRKLPVLMISGNHDSAERVAFGGRLMERSGVYVSPVYDGAVQPIVLHDAWGEVRIYLLPFLKPAHVRRCFPDETIDSYTDALRVAVGQMEIDAGVRNLLLTHQFVTGAARCESEELSVGGADQVDASVFDGFDYVALGHLHGPQSVGGEHIRYCGSPLKYSFSEAKQQKSVTLIELAEKGQVQVRTVPLVPRHDLREIRGTYLAVTGKSFYDGTATDDYLHITLTDEEDVPNAIGKLRAIYPNLMKLDYDNTRTRGAVQLEEAAPVEELSPLDLFAQFYRQQNNQPMTQAQTDFVRDLIETIWEEDAP
;
A
#
# COMPACT_ATOMS: atom_id res chain seq x y z
N MET A 1 16.70 6.21 23.75
CA MET A 1 15.66 6.97 23.02
C MET A 1 14.62 6.01 22.48
N ARG A 2 13.35 6.30 22.65
CA ARG A 2 12.24 5.51 22.10
C ARG A 2 11.57 6.29 20.98
N LEU A 3 11.40 5.67 19.81
CA LEU A 3 10.80 6.32 18.66
C LEU A 3 9.60 5.49 18.15
N ILE A 4 8.61 6.17 17.57
CA ILE A 4 7.54 5.54 16.79
C ILE A 4 7.82 5.77 15.31
N HIS A 5 7.75 4.72 14.51
CA HIS A 5 7.87 4.76 13.06
C HIS A 5 6.53 4.44 12.41
N LEU A 6 6.06 5.39 11.61
CA LEU A 6 4.85 5.36 10.80
C LEU A 6 5.22 5.65 9.34
N SER A 7 4.42 5.18 8.39
CA SER A 7 4.51 5.52 6.96
C SER A 7 3.20 5.26 6.25
N ASP A 8 3.11 5.65 5.00
CA ASP A 8 2.05 5.25 4.08
C ASP A 8 0.64 5.53 4.64
N LEU A 9 0.46 6.76 5.17
CA LEU A 9 -0.82 7.20 5.71
C LEU A 9 -1.88 7.31 4.63
N HIS A 10 -1.48 7.69 3.40
CA HIS A 10 -2.33 7.86 2.23
C HIS A 10 -3.64 8.60 2.53
N LEU A 11 -3.55 9.72 3.25
CA LEU A 11 -4.73 10.48 3.66
C LEU A 11 -5.56 10.88 2.44
N GLY A 12 -6.86 10.57 2.50
CA GLY A 12 -7.80 10.78 1.40
C GLY A 12 -7.95 9.61 0.43
N LYS A 13 -7.31 8.46 0.70
CA LYS A 13 -7.39 7.26 -0.15
C LYS A 13 -8.83 6.76 -0.30
N ARG A 14 -9.11 6.27 -1.49
CA ARG A 14 -10.35 5.56 -1.81
C ARG A 14 -10.02 4.13 -2.24
N VAL A 15 -10.70 3.15 -1.66
CA VAL A 15 -10.57 1.74 -2.01
C VAL A 15 -11.88 1.27 -2.62
N ASN A 16 -11.86 0.75 -3.85
CA ASN A 16 -13.06 0.31 -4.59
C ASN A 16 -14.22 1.33 -4.55
N GLY A 17 -13.89 2.64 -4.62
CA GLY A 17 -14.87 3.72 -4.58
C GLY A 17 -15.29 4.18 -3.18
N PHE A 18 -14.96 3.45 -2.11
CA PHE A 18 -15.23 3.85 -0.72
C PHE A 18 -14.15 4.79 -0.20
N SER A 19 -14.55 5.86 0.49
CA SER A 19 -13.61 6.77 1.14
C SER A 19 -13.11 6.15 2.44
N MET A 20 -11.79 6.14 2.63
CA MET A 20 -11.17 5.63 3.86
C MET A 20 -11.00 6.71 4.92
N LEU A 21 -11.42 7.95 4.66
CA LEU A 21 -11.02 9.12 5.46
C LEU A 21 -11.48 9.03 6.92
N GLU A 22 -12.69 8.51 7.18
CA GLU A 22 -13.19 8.34 8.56
C GLU A 22 -12.44 7.24 9.31
N ASP A 23 -12.07 6.16 8.63
CA ASP A 23 -11.22 5.12 9.20
C ASP A 23 -9.80 5.64 9.44
N GLN A 24 -9.29 6.50 8.56
CA GLN A 24 -8.00 7.18 8.75
C GLN A 24 -8.05 8.13 9.98
N ARG A 25 -9.11 8.88 10.17
CA ARG A 25 -9.30 9.68 11.39
C ARG A 25 -9.33 8.82 12.65
N TYR A 26 -10.02 7.68 12.59
CA TYR A 26 -10.11 6.74 13.70
C TYR A 26 -8.74 6.15 14.03
N ILE A 27 -8.02 5.63 13.04
CA ILE A 27 -6.74 4.96 13.29
C ILE A 27 -5.66 5.94 13.77
N LEU A 28 -5.66 7.20 13.31
CA LEU A 28 -4.77 8.24 13.83
C LEU A 28 -5.05 8.55 15.30
N LYS A 29 -6.31 8.50 15.76
CA LYS A 29 -6.66 8.61 17.19
C LYS A 29 -6.14 7.44 18.00
N GLU A 30 -6.23 6.21 17.45
CA GLU A 30 -5.65 5.03 18.10
C GLU A 30 -4.12 5.12 18.19
N ILE A 31 -3.46 5.64 17.16
CA ILE A 31 -2.01 5.93 17.18
C ILE A 31 -1.69 6.95 18.27
N LEU A 32 -2.47 8.01 18.43
CA LEU A 32 -2.27 8.98 19.51
C LEU A 32 -2.44 8.34 20.90
N ARG A 33 -3.40 7.40 21.07
CA ARG A 33 -3.57 6.64 22.30
C ARG A 33 -2.33 5.78 22.60
N ILE A 34 -1.80 5.09 21.59
CA ILE A 34 -0.57 4.30 21.71
C ILE A 34 0.62 5.21 22.09
N ILE A 35 0.71 6.40 21.48
CA ILE A 35 1.73 7.40 21.81
C ILE A 35 1.65 7.81 23.29
N ASP A 36 0.44 8.05 23.80
CA ASP A 36 0.22 8.44 25.20
C ASP A 36 0.60 7.29 26.18
N GLU A 37 0.41 6.03 25.78
CA GLU A 37 0.78 4.84 26.56
C GLU A 37 2.29 4.59 26.52
N GLU A 38 2.88 4.61 25.32
CA GLU A 38 4.28 4.24 25.07
C GLU A 38 5.27 5.35 25.37
N ARG A 39 4.81 6.62 25.36
CA ARG A 39 5.60 7.82 25.64
C ARG A 39 6.91 7.88 24.85
N PRO A 40 6.86 7.87 23.53
CA PRO A 40 8.07 8.00 22.72
C PRO A 40 8.71 9.37 22.85
N ASP A 41 9.99 9.45 22.51
CA ASP A 41 10.75 10.70 22.45
C ASP A 41 10.53 11.45 21.12
N ALA A 42 10.16 10.74 20.04
CA ALA A 42 9.80 11.34 18.74
C ALA A 42 8.96 10.41 17.89
N VAL A 43 8.31 10.96 16.86
CA VAL A 43 7.56 10.26 15.82
C VAL A 43 8.23 10.45 14.46
N LEU A 44 8.46 9.34 13.76
CA LEU A 44 9.00 9.29 12.41
C LEU A 44 7.85 8.97 11.43
N ILE A 45 7.72 9.75 10.34
CA ILE A 45 6.72 9.52 9.28
C ILE A 45 7.45 9.42 7.95
N SER A 46 7.62 8.18 7.45
CA SER A 46 8.47 7.86 6.32
C SER A 46 7.74 7.93 4.96
N GLY A 47 7.05 9.03 4.69
CA GLY A 47 6.47 9.35 3.37
C GLY A 47 5.08 8.81 3.13
N ASP A 48 4.56 9.09 1.93
CA ASP A 48 3.19 8.84 1.48
C ASP A 48 2.15 9.29 2.50
N VAL A 49 2.30 10.58 2.87
CA VAL A 49 1.40 11.26 3.81
C VAL A 49 0.01 11.38 3.20
N TYR A 50 -0.06 11.76 1.93
CA TYR A 50 -1.29 11.86 1.16
C TYR A 50 -1.39 10.79 0.08
N ASP A 51 -2.61 10.43 -0.31
CA ASP A 51 -2.85 9.49 -1.42
C ASP A 51 -2.50 10.06 -2.80
N LYS A 52 -2.44 11.40 -2.91
CA LYS A 52 -2.20 12.08 -4.19
C LYS A 52 -1.40 13.36 -3.97
N ALA A 53 -0.60 13.72 -4.97
CA ALA A 53 0.18 14.96 -4.99
C ALA A 53 -0.66 16.25 -4.80
N VAL A 54 -1.97 16.20 -5.14
CA VAL A 54 -2.96 17.24 -4.84
C VAL A 54 -4.02 16.63 -3.92
N PRO A 55 -3.84 16.70 -2.59
CA PRO A 55 -4.80 16.14 -1.64
C PRO A 55 -6.10 16.93 -1.60
N SER A 56 -7.17 16.28 -1.14
CA SER A 56 -8.43 16.98 -0.85
C SER A 56 -8.28 17.88 0.40
N ALA A 57 -9.12 18.88 0.53
CA ALA A 57 -9.11 19.76 1.70
C ALA A 57 -9.35 18.99 3.00
N GLU A 58 -10.21 17.98 2.97
CA GLU A 58 -10.50 17.12 4.11
C GLU A 58 -9.27 16.30 4.54
N ALA A 59 -8.49 15.79 3.58
CA ALA A 59 -7.25 15.06 3.88
C ALA A 59 -6.20 15.98 4.53
N VAL A 60 -6.10 17.24 4.05
CA VAL A 60 -5.21 18.25 4.65
C VAL A 60 -5.62 18.55 6.09
N LEU A 61 -6.93 18.71 6.37
CA LEU A 61 -7.42 18.93 7.72
C LEU A 61 -7.13 17.75 8.67
N VAL A 62 -7.20 16.51 8.17
CA VAL A 62 -6.86 15.34 8.99
C VAL A 62 -5.39 15.33 9.40
N LEU A 63 -4.50 15.68 8.48
CA LEU A 63 -3.08 15.78 8.81
C LEU A 63 -2.83 16.92 9.79
N ASP A 64 -3.42 18.09 9.55
CA ASP A 64 -3.29 19.25 10.43
C ASP A 64 -3.73 18.92 11.86
N GLU A 65 -4.92 18.31 12.03
CA GLU A 65 -5.42 17.84 13.31
C GLU A 65 -4.43 16.90 14.01
N PHE A 66 -3.87 15.94 13.27
CA PHE A 66 -2.90 14.96 13.81
C PHE A 66 -1.59 15.64 14.25
N LEU A 67 -1.00 16.47 13.41
CA LEU A 67 0.23 17.21 13.74
C LEU A 67 0.04 18.17 14.92
N CYS A 68 -1.11 18.87 14.98
CA CYS A 68 -1.46 19.72 16.12
C CYS A 68 -1.54 18.92 17.43
N GLN A 69 -2.13 17.71 17.41
CA GLN A 69 -2.18 16.84 18.58
C GLN A 69 -0.80 16.37 19.03
N LEU A 70 0.12 16.08 18.10
CA LEU A 70 1.51 15.74 18.41
C LEU A 70 2.28 16.95 18.99
N ALA A 71 2.13 18.11 18.36
CA ALA A 71 2.76 19.36 18.85
C ALA A 71 2.28 19.76 20.25
N GLN A 72 0.98 19.59 20.57
CA GLN A 72 0.45 19.82 21.92
C GLN A 72 1.11 18.91 22.98
N ARG A 73 1.52 17.69 22.59
CA ARG A 73 2.27 16.75 23.43
C ARG A 73 3.76 17.14 23.54
N LYS A 74 4.18 18.19 22.82
CA LYS A 74 5.60 18.58 22.67
C LYS A 74 6.48 17.44 22.15
N LEU A 75 5.90 16.59 21.33
CA LEU A 75 6.57 15.43 20.77
C LEU A 75 7.16 15.80 19.41
N PRO A 76 8.48 15.73 19.23
CA PRO A 76 9.11 15.96 17.94
C PRO A 76 8.54 15.02 16.87
N VAL A 77 8.21 15.58 15.71
CA VAL A 77 7.75 14.84 14.53
C VAL A 77 8.75 15.06 13.41
N LEU A 78 9.24 13.97 12.82
CA LEU A 78 10.16 14.02 11.70
C LEU A 78 9.47 13.35 10.50
N MET A 79 9.25 14.09 9.43
CA MET A 79 8.42 13.66 8.31
C MET A 79 9.12 13.91 6.97
N ILE A 80 8.98 12.97 6.05
CA ILE A 80 9.42 13.09 4.66
C ILE A 80 8.25 12.95 3.70
N SER A 81 8.41 13.37 2.45
CA SER A 81 7.48 13.06 1.36
C SER A 81 7.81 11.72 0.71
N GLY A 82 6.77 10.97 0.30
CA GLY A 82 6.85 9.75 -0.50
C GLY A 82 6.64 10.00 -2.00
N ASN A 83 6.37 8.92 -2.76
CA ASN A 83 6.17 9.02 -4.22
C ASN A 83 4.76 9.50 -4.62
N HIS A 84 3.76 9.33 -3.76
CA HIS A 84 2.42 9.89 -3.96
C HIS A 84 2.32 11.36 -3.62
N ASP A 85 3.23 11.87 -2.77
CA ASP A 85 3.23 13.24 -2.31
C ASP A 85 3.82 14.22 -3.35
N SER A 86 3.42 15.50 -3.28
CA SER A 86 4.24 16.59 -3.80
C SER A 86 5.21 17.05 -2.70
N ALA A 87 6.52 16.87 -2.92
CA ALA A 87 7.55 17.29 -1.98
C ALA A 87 7.42 18.77 -1.62
N GLU A 88 7.08 19.65 -2.59
CA GLU A 88 6.90 21.09 -2.38
C GLU A 88 5.71 21.39 -1.46
N ARG A 89 4.61 20.62 -1.60
CA ARG A 89 3.39 20.84 -0.78
C ARG A 89 3.57 20.31 0.63
N VAL A 90 4.21 19.16 0.79
CA VAL A 90 4.53 18.59 2.11
C VAL A 90 5.53 19.49 2.84
N ALA A 91 6.54 20.01 2.15
CA ALA A 91 7.54 20.94 2.71
C ALA A 91 7.01 22.35 2.96
N PHE A 92 5.79 22.69 2.48
CA PHE A 92 5.22 24.02 2.66
C PHE A 92 5.09 24.39 4.13
N GLY A 93 5.68 25.53 4.51
CA GLY A 93 5.65 26.00 5.89
C GLY A 93 6.59 25.26 6.87
N GLY A 94 7.36 24.27 6.41
CA GLY A 94 8.23 23.43 7.24
C GLY A 94 9.12 24.23 8.20
N ARG A 95 9.81 25.28 7.71
CA ARG A 95 10.63 26.17 8.56
C ARG A 95 9.85 26.90 9.66
N LEU A 96 8.55 27.10 9.50
CA LEU A 96 7.69 27.68 10.56
C LEU A 96 7.28 26.60 11.56
N MET A 97 6.97 25.38 11.06
CA MET A 97 6.56 24.23 11.87
C MET A 97 7.68 23.70 12.77
N GLU A 98 8.92 23.86 12.37
CA GLU A 98 10.11 23.49 13.15
C GLU A 98 10.10 24.09 14.58
N ARG A 99 9.60 25.32 14.72
CA ARG A 99 9.45 25.98 16.03
C ARG A 99 8.45 25.27 16.95
N SER A 100 7.58 24.47 16.38
CA SER A 100 6.61 23.62 17.10
C SER A 100 7.07 22.17 17.24
N GLY A 101 8.31 21.86 16.84
CA GLY A 101 8.88 20.51 16.88
C GLY A 101 8.48 19.62 15.72
N VAL A 102 7.92 20.17 14.63
CA VAL A 102 7.58 19.40 13.43
C VAL A 102 8.61 19.69 12.34
N TYR A 103 9.46 18.72 12.07
CA TYR A 103 10.54 18.76 11.09
C TYR A 103 10.10 18.05 9.82
N VAL A 104 10.08 18.76 8.71
CA VAL A 104 9.67 18.24 7.41
C VAL A 104 10.85 18.31 6.46
N SER A 105 11.13 17.22 5.74
CA SER A 105 12.18 17.24 4.71
C SER A 105 11.90 18.35 3.68
N PRO A 106 12.88 19.17 3.33
CA PRO A 106 12.75 20.06 2.19
C PRO A 106 12.68 19.28 0.88
N VAL A 107 12.35 19.94 -0.21
CA VAL A 107 12.59 19.41 -1.56
C VAL A 107 14.09 19.17 -1.68
N TYR A 108 14.47 17.98 -2.19
CA TYR A 108 15.87 17.60 -2.31
C TYR A 108 16.64 18.55 -3.25
N ASP A 109 17.71 19.12 -2.76
CA ASP A 109 18.59 20.08 -3.44
C ASP A 109 20.06 19.62 -3.51
N GLY A 110 20.31 18.35 -3.17
CA GLY A 110 21.66 17.75 -3.17
C GLY A 110 22.25 17.58 -1.77
N ALA A 111 21.65 18.15 -0.72
CA ALA A 111 22.14 18.04 0.65
C ALA A 111 21.05 17.55 1.61
N VAL A 112 21.44 16.75 2.61
CA VAL A 112 20.56 16.34 3.70
C VAL A 112 21.30 16.57 5.02
N GLN A 113 20.86 17.56 5.76
CA GLN A 113 21.40 17.84 7.08
C GLN A 113 20.63 17.06 8.16
N PRO A 114 21.31 16.48 9.16
CA PRO A 114 20.64 15.72 10.21
C PRO A 114 19.88 16.64 11.18
N ILE A 115 18.74 16.18 11.65
CA ILE A 115 18.10 16.69 12.87
C ILE A 115 18.74 15.97 14.05
N VAL A 116 19.22 16.74 15.02
CA VAL A 116 19.96 16.21 16.17
C VAL A 116 19.07 16.17 17.40
N LEU A 117 18.86 14.97 17.94
CA LEU A 117 18.20 14.75 19.22
C LEU A 117 19.23 14.21 20.24
N HIS A 118 18.92 14.34 21.53
CA HIS A 118 19.80 13.88 22.60
C HIS A 118 19.03 13.08 23.64
N ASP A 119 19.67 12.04 24.18
CA ASP A 119 19.19 11.30 25.36
C ASP A 119 20.34 10.97 26.32
N ALA A 120 20.09 10.09 27.29
CA ALA A 120 21.10 9.65 28.26
C ALA A 120 22.34 8.97 27.62
N TRP A 121 22.20 8.45 26.39
CA TRP A 121 23.25 7.77 25.64
C TRP A 121 23.98 8.71 24.65
N GLY A 122 23.63 10.01 24.63
CA GLY A 122 24.27 11.02 23.82
C GLY A 122 23.44 11.42 22.58
N GLU A 123 24.14 11.77 21.52
CA GLU A 123 23.57 12.33 20.28
C GLU A 123 22.95 11.24 19.40
N VAL A 124 21.83 11.58 18.76
CA VAL A 124 21.19 10.82 17.68
C VAL A 124 20.99 11.74 16.50
N ARG A 125 21.59 11.42 15.36
CA ARG A 125 21.44 12.14 14.11
C ARG A 125 20.39 11.46 13.24
N ILE A 126 19.37 12.20 12.83
CA ILE A 126 18.25 11.68 12.05
C ILE A 126 18.22 12.42 10.71
N TYR A 127 18.46 11.69 9.63
CA TYR A 127 18.52 12.21 8.27
C TYR A 127 17.16 12.02 7.58
N LEU A 128 16.63 13.09 7.00
CA LEU A 128 15.32 13.10 6.33
C LEU A 128 15.52 13.11 4.81
N LEU A 129 15.60 11.93 4.19
CA LEU A 129 15.76 11.75 2.75
C LEU A 129 14.40 11.44 2.11
N PRO A 130 13.75 12.38 1.41
CA PRO A 130 12.47 12.14 0.76
C PRO A 130 12.60 11.12 -0.38
N PHE A 131 11.46 10.72 -0.97
CA PHE A 131 11.47 9.87 -2.16
C PHE A 131 12.29 10.51 -3.28
N LEU A 132 13.24 9.75 -3.82
CA LEU A 132 14.11 10.20 -4.91
C LEU A 132 13.99 9.29 -6.13
N LYS A 133 13.92 9.95 -7.30
CA LYS A 133 14.16 9.32 -8.60
C LYS A 133 15.57 9.64 -9.06
N PRO A 134 16.21 8.81 -9.91
CA PRO A 134 17.52 9.11 -10.49
C PRO A 134 17.63 10.52 -11.10
N ALA A 135 16.55 10.99 -11.75
CA ALA A 135 16.49 12.31 -12.35
C ALA A 135 16.61 13.47 -11.32
N HIS A 136 16.14 13.27 -10.09
CA HIS A 136 16.28 14.31 -9.05
C HIS A 136 17.73 14.47 -8.63
N VAL A 137 18.47 13.37 -8.50
CA VAL A 137 19.87 13.39 -8.07
C VAL A 137 20.79 13.85 -9.19
N ARG A 138 20.56 13.41 -10.46
CA ARG A 138 21.31 13.90 -11.63
C ARG A 138 21.26 15.42 -11.78
N ARG A 139 20.15 16.05 -11.40
CA ARG A 139 20.02 17.52 -11.46
C ARG A 139 21.01 18.22 -10.52
N CYS A 140 21.25 17.62 -9.35
CA CYS A 140 22.18 18.16 -8.35
C CYS A 140 23.64 17.76 -8.63
N PHE A 141 23.84 16.59 -9.24
CA PHE A 141 25.16 16.01 -9.49
C PHE A 141 25.30 15.60 -10.97
N PRO A 142 25.42 16.58 -11.89
CA PRO A 142 25.43 16.31 -13.34
C PRO A 142 26.66 15.55 -13.80
N ASP A 143 27.75 15.57 -13.04
CA ASP A 143 29.02 14.91 -13.37
C ASP A 143 29.06 13.43 -12.85
N GLU A 144 28.09 13.02 -12.06
CA GLU A 144 27.99 11.65 -11.53
C GLU A 144 27.25 10.72 -12.50
N THR A 145 27.71 9.48 -12.62
CA THR A 145 27.01 8.44 -13.37
C THR A 145 25.91 7.85 -12.51
N ILE A 146 24.64 8.13 -12.85
CA ILE A 146 23.47 7.71 -12.10
C ILE A 146 22.49 7.03 -13.06
N ASP A 147 22.61 5.71 -13.21
CA ASP A 147 21.79 4.91 -14.14
C ASP A 147 20.63 4.21 -13.45
N SER A 148 20.74 3.98 -12.15
CA SER A 148 19.74 3.26 -11.33
C SER A 148 19.30 4.05 -10.09
N TYR A 149 18.24 3.57 -9.44
CA TYR A 149 17.85 4.08 -8.12
C TYR A 149 18.93 3.81 -7.06
N THR A 150 19.62 2.68 -7.14
CA THR A 150 20.76 2.37 -6.26
C THR A 150 21.87 3.41 -6.40
N ASP A 151 22.24 3.80 -7.63
CA ASP A 151 23.26 4.83 -7.85
C ASP A 151 22.82 6.18 -7.30
N ALA A 152 21.55 6.55 -7.54
CA ALA A 152 21.00 7.79 -7.02
C ALA A 152 21.06 7.84 -5.48
N LEU A 153 20.65 6.77 -4.82
CA LEU A 153 20.69 6.70 -3.35
C LEU A 153 22.13 6.66 -2.83
N ARG A 154 23.04 5.94 -3.51
CA ARG A 154 24.47 5.92 -3.14
C ARG A 154 25.09 7.31 -3.21
N VAL A 155 24.81 8.08 -4.26
CA VAL A 155 25.26 9.47 -4.36
C VAL A 155 24.65 10.34 -3.27
N ALA A 156 23.33 10.28 -3.07
CA ALA A 156 22.64 11.09 -2.08
C ALA A 156 23.09 10.79 -0.63
N VAL A 157 23.25 9.51 -0.26
CA VAL A 157 23.76 9.09 1.04
C VAL A 157 25.24 9.43 1.20
N GLY A 158 26.03 9.32 0.13
CA GLY A 158 27.46 9.66 0.13
C GLY A 158 27.75 11.15 0.40
N GLN A 159 26.74 12.03 0.21
CA GLN A 159 26.86 13.46 0.55
C GLN A 159 26.50 13.75 2.03
N MET A 160 25.99 12.75 2.77
CA MET A 160 25.68 12.93 4.20
C MET A 160 26.94 12.80 5.04
N GLU A 161 27.15 13.72 5.97
CA GLU A 161 28.24 13.66 6.92
C GLU A 161 27.91 12.68 8.05
N ILE A 162 28.01 11.37 7.77
CA ILE A 162 27.70 10.28 8.71
C ILE A 162 28.88 10.10 9.65
N ASP A 163 28.72 10.40 10.92
CA ASP A 163 29.70 10.15 11.97
C ASP A 163 29.50 8.74 12.57
N ALA A 164 30.43 7.84 12.30
CA ALA A 164 30.37 6.47 12.81
C ALA A 164 30.43 6.37 14.34
N GLY A 165 30.84 7.43 15.03
CA GLY A 165 30.90 7.48 16.51
C GLY A 165 29.56 7.78 17.20
N VAL A 166 28.56 8.26 16.46
CA VAL A 166 27.24 8.59 16.99
C VAL A 166 26.16 7.69 16.37
N ARG A 167 24.98 7.69 16.97
CA ARG A 167 23.82 6.94 16.46
C ARG A 167 23.22 7.69 15.27
N ASN A 168 23.13 7.01 14.12
CA ASN A 168 22.61 7.59 12.87
C ASN A 168 21.36 6.85 12.44
N LEU A 169 20.27 7.60 12.18
CA LEU A 169 19.04 7.07 11.64
C LEU A 169 18.74 7.74 10.30
N LEU A 170 18.14 6.98 9.40
CA LEU A 170 17.68 7.49 8.12
C LEU A 170 16.16 7.26 8.01
N LEU A 171 15.42 8.30 7.64
CA LEU A 171 14.08 8.16 7.08
C LEU A 171 14.21 8.24 5.58
N THR A 172 13.64 7.26 4.86
CA THR A 172 13.56 7.33 3.40
C THR A 172 12.35 6.53 2.90
N HIS A 173 11.96 6.78 1.66
CA HIS A 173 10.79 6.18 1.03
C HIS A 173 11.21 5.57 -0.29
N GLN A 174 11.59 4.29 -0.28
CA GLN A 174 12.18 3.61 -1.43
C GLN A 174 11.82 2.13 -1.45
N PHE A 175 11.84 1.51 -2.64
CA PHE A 175 11.70 0.07 -2.76
C PHE A 175 13.07 -0.62 -2.68
N VAL A 176 13.30 -1.37 -1.62
CA VAL A 176 14.56 -2.12 -1.40
C VAL A 176 14.43 -3.53 -1.95
N THR A 177 15.44 -3.98 -2.68
CA THR A 177 15.50 -5.30 -3.30
C THR A 177 15.27 -6.42 -2.29
N GLY A 178 14.40 -7.38 -2.64
CA GLY A 178 14.07 -8.53 -1.81
C GLY A 178 12.87 -8.35 -0.88
N ALA A 179 12.27 -7.16 -0.82
CA ALA A 179 11.05 -6.93 -0.05
C ALA A 179 9.80 -7.43 -0.80
N ALA A 180 8.80 -7.92 -0.04
CA ALA A 180 7.52 -8.39 -0.56
C ALA A 180 6.55 -7.21 -0.78
N ARG A 181 5.82 -7.23 -1.90
CA ARG A 181 4.87 -6.21 -2.33
C ARG A 181 3.41 -6.63 -2.15
N CYS A 182 2.53 -5.64 -2.10
CA CYS A 182 1.07 -5.77 -2.16
C CYS A 182 0.51 -5.14 -3.45
N GLU A 183 -0.74 -5.43 -3.80
CA GLU A 183 -1.40 -4.88 -5.00
C GLU A 183 -1.71 -3.37 -4.91
N SER A 184 -1.70 -2.81 -3.71
CA SER A 184 -1.97 -1.38 -3.48
C SER A 184 -0.78 -0.46 -3.77
N GLU A 185 0.40 -1.03 -4.01
CA GLU A 185 1.64 -0.32 -4.29
C GLU A 185 1.83 -0.13 -5.80
N GLU A 186 2.31 1.05 -6.22
CA GLU A 186 2.57 1.33 -7.63
C GLU A 186 3.73 0.47 -8.17
N LEU A 187 3.51 -0.10 -9.35
CA LEU A 187 4.52 -0.92 -10.03
C LEU A 187 5.30 -0.07 -11.03
N SER A 188 6.61 0.01 -10.86
CA SER A 188 7.49 0.44 -11.95
C SER A 188 7.71 -0.70 -12.94
N VAL A 189 7.60 -0.39 -14.22
CA VAL A 189 7.79 -1.38 -15.29
C VAL A 189 9.19 -1.98 -15.22
N GLY A 190 9.28 -3.30 -15.11
CA GLY A 190 10.56 -4.03 -15.11
C GLY A 190 11.37 -3.99 -13.80
N GLY A 191 10.79 -3.50 -12.67
CA GLY A 191 11.49 -3.48 -11.38
C GLY A 191 12.68 -2.52 -11.34
N ALA A 192 12.68 -1.48 -12.17
CA ALA A 192 13.76 -0.51 -12.31
C ALA A 192 13.94 0.41 -11.07
N ASP A 193 12.99 0.38 -10.13
CA ASP A 193 12.93 1.22 -8.94
C ASP A 193 13.59 0.61 -7.69
N GLN A 194 14.26 -0.53 -7.84
CA GLN A 194 14.88 -1.26 -6.72
C GLN A 194 16.19 -0.61 -6.27
N VAL A 195 16.35 -0.56 -4.95
CA VAL A 195 17.54 -0.07 -4.26
C VAL A 195 18.23 -1.21 -3.54
N ASP A 196 19.55 -1.33 -3.67
CA ASP A 196 20.35 -2.28 -2.92
C ASP A 196 20.46 -1.86 -1.46
N ALA A 197 20.19 -2.80 -0.52
CA ALA A 197 20.20 -2.52 0.91
C ALA A 197 21.56 -2.05 1.45
N SER A 198 22.68 -2.41 0.80
CA SER A 198 24.03 -2.01 1.19
C SER A 198 24.27 -0.48 1.17
N VAL A 199 23.41 0.27 0.47
CA VAL A 199 23.46 1.74 0.50
C VAL A 199 23.24 2.29 1.91
N PHE A 200 22.62 1.51 2.80
CA PHE A 200 22.22 1.92 4.13
C PHE A 200 23.14 1.43 5.27
N ASP A 201 24.27 0.79 4.96
CA ASP A 201 25.19 0.18 5.94
C ASP A 201 25.72 1.14 7.02
N GLY A 202 25.69 2.45 6.76
CA GLY A 202 26.17 3.48 7.70
C GLY A 202 25.20 3.84 8.82
N PHE A 203 23.95 3.32 8.81
CA PHE A 203 22.89 3.69 9.73
C PHE A 203 22.61 2.60 10.78
N ASP A 204 22.30 3.02 12.01
CA ASP A 204 21.86 2.11 13.08
C ASP A 204 20.42 1.64 12.87
N TYR A 205 19.59 2.50 12.24
CA TYR A 205 18.23 2.16 11.86
C TYR A 205 17.81 2.95 10.61
N VAL A 206 17.12 2.27 9.71
CA VAL A 206 16.53 2.86 8.50
C VAL A 206 15.01 2.70 8.56
N ALA A 207 14.32 3.82 8.71
CA ALA A 207 12.86 3.91 8.72
C ALA A 207 12.35 4.03 7.27
N LEU A 208 11.95 2.90 6.69
CA LEU A 208 11.45 2.82 5.32
C LEU A 208 9.93 3.02 5.25
N GLY A 209 9.48 3.80 4.26
CA GLY A 209 8.12 3.78 3.73
C GLY A 209 8.10 3.23 2.30
N HIS A 210 6.95 3.21 1.68
CA HIS A 210 6.61 2.72 0.34
C HIS A 210 5.90 1.36 0.32
N LEU A 211 6.27 0.42 1.17
CA LEU A 211 5.61 -0.88 1.21
C LEU A 211 4.62 -0.97 2.37
N HIS A 212 3.40 -1.41 2.06
CA HIS A 212 2.28 -1.45 3.02
C HIS A 212 2.36 -2.62 3.99
N GLY A 213 3.13 -3.66 3.67
CA GLY A 213 3.39 -4.80 4.56
C GLY A 213 4.54 -4.53 5.53
N PRO A 214 4.34 -4.63 6.88
CA PRO A 214 5.43 -4.47 7.83
C PRO A 214 6.45 -5.60 7.68
N GLN A 215 7.70 -5.26 7.38
CA GLN A 215 8.77 -6.23 7.13
C GLN A 215 10.15 -5.59 7.29
N SER A 216 11.16 -6.40 7.57
CA SER A 216 12.58 -6.00 7.49
C SER A 216 13.19 -6.55 6.20
N VAL A 217 14.19 -5.86 5.64
CA VAL A 217 14.87 -6.22 4.39
C VAL A 217 16.36 -5.90 4.49
N GLY A 218 17.21 -6.82 4.03
CA GLY A 218 18.68 -6.63 4.09
C GLY A 218 19.30 -6.69 5.50
N GLY A 219 18.47 -6.60 6.55
CA GLY A 219 18.86 -6.63 7.96
C GLY A 219 17.70 -6.22 8.86
N GLU A 220 17.74 -6.56 10.15
CA GLU A 220 16.65 -6.24 11.09
C GLU A 220 16.48 -4.72 11.31
N HIS A 221 17.55 -3.97 11.11
CA HIS A 221 17.61 -2.52 11.30
C HIS A 221 17.10 -1.71 10.08
N ILE A 222 16.84 -2.35 8.93
CA ILE A 222 16.25 -1.72 7.74
C ILE A 222 14.81 -2.22 7.64
N ARG A 223 13.82 -1.34 7.93
CA ARG A 223 12.47 -1.81 8.15
C ARG A 223 11.41 -0.91 7.53
N TYR A 224 10.44 -1.55 6.89
CA TYR A 224 9.13 -0.99 6.56
C TYR A 224 8.19 -1.17 7.76
N CYS A 225 7.59 -0.09 8.24
CA CYS A 225 6.56 -0.19 9.29
C CYS A 225 5.21 -0.62 8.72
N GLY A 226 5.00 -0.42 7.42
CA GLY A 226 3.76 -0.64 6.72
C GLY A 226 2.74 0.47 6.92
N SER A 227 1.65 0.41 6.14
CA SER A 227 0.53 1.35 6.26
C SER A 227 -0.29 1.08 7.53
N PRO A 228 -0.94 2.10 8.13
CA PRO A 228 -1.75 1.92 9.34
C PRO A 228 -3.08 1.22 9.09
N LEU A 229 -3.57 1.21 7.86
CA LEU A 229 -4.78 0.52 7.42
C LEU A 229 -4.48 -0.36 6.20
N LYS A 230 -5.35 -1.33 5.94
CA LYS A 230 -5.32 -2.13 4.71
C LYS A 230 -5.91 -1.32 3.56
N TYR A 231 -5.19 -1.21 2.45
CA TYR A 231 -5.62 -0.44 1.27
C TYR A 231 -5.88 -1.30 0.03
N SER A 232 -5.69 -2.62 0.15
CA SER A 232 -6.10 -3.62 -0.87
C SER A 232 -6.50 -4.94 -0.22
N PHE A 233 -7.24 -5.78 -0.95
CA PHE A 233 -7.59 -7.12 -0.47
C PHE A 233 -6.40 -8.07 -0.41
N SER A 234 -5.32 -7.80 -1.13
CA SER A 234 -4.05 -8.54 -0.95
C SER A 234 -3.47 -8.40 0.46
N GLU A 235 -3.86 -7.33 1.18
CA GLU A 235 -3.46 -7.06 2.56
C GLU A 235 -4.44 -7.67 3.60
N ALA A 236 -5.54 -8.34 3.16
CA ALA A 236 -6.61 -8.81 4.05
C ALA A 236 -6.09 -9.65 5.23
N LYS A 237 -5.01 -10.41 5.04
CA LYS A 237 -4.39 -11.28 6.06
C LYS A 237 -3.31 -10.59 6.90
N GLN A 238 -2.95 -9.34 6.59
CA GLN A 238 -1.91 -8.63 7.33
C GLN A 238 -2.45 -8.08 8.66
N GLN A 239 -1.62 -8.11 9.69
CA GLN A 239 -1.85 -7.38 10.94
C GLN A 239 -1.13 -6.03 10.84
N LYS A 240 -1.88 -4.93 10.74
CA LYS A 240 -1.33 -3.58 10.76
C LYS A 240 -0.86 -3.21 12.17
N SER A 241 0.19 -2.40 12.25
CA SER A 241 0.83 -2.05 13.52
C SER A 241 1.60 -0.74 13.43
N VAL A 242 1.87 -0.12 14.56
CA VAL A 242 2.94 0.87 14.69
C VAL A 242 4.22 0.16 15.07
N THR A 243 5.36 0.65 14.55
CA THR A 243 6.69 0.13 14.91
C THR A 243 7.29 1.02 15.99
N LEU A 244 7.71 0.41 17.09
CA LEU A 244 8.45 1.05 18.17
C LEU A 244 9.92 0.66 18.08
N ILE A 245 10.78 1.67 18.20
CA ILE A 245 12.24 1.52 18.10
C ILE A 245 12.82 1.99 19.45
N GLU A 246 13.61 1.16 20.07
CA GLU A 246 14.35 1.52 21.27
C GLU A 246 15.85 1.54 20.95
N LEU A 247 16.42 2.74 21.03
CA LEU A 247 17.85 2.99 20.82
C LEU A 247 18.54 3.13 22.17
N ALA A 248 19.51 2.26 22.43
CA ALA A 248 20.41 2.36 23.58
C ALA A 248 21.78 2.91 23.12
N GLU A 249 22.87 2.26 23.45
CA GLU A 249 24.20 2.59 22.95
C GLU A 249 24.30 2.40 21.41
N LYS A 250 25.31 3.00 20.80
CA LYS A 250 25.63 2.83 19.38
C LYS A 250 25.60 1.35 18.97
N GLY A 251 24.82 1.05 17.91
CA GLY A 251 24.64 -0.31 17.40
C GLY A 251 23.63 -1.16 18.18
N GLN A 252 23.03 -0.66 19.27
CA GLN A 252 22.00 -1.37 20.02
C GLN A 252 20.61 -0.82 19.70
N VAL A 253 19.90 -1.51 18.83
CA VAL A 253 18.54 -1.18 18.38
C VAL A 253 17.63 -2.35 18.66
N GLN A 254 16.51 -2.11 19.35
CA GLN A 254 15.45 -3.07 19.54
C GLN A 254 14.19 -2.59 18.84
N VAL A 255 13.52 -3.48 18.13
CA VAL A 255 12.30 -3.18 17.39
C VAL A 255 11.17 -4.06 17.88
N ARG A 256 10.02 -3.46 18.18
CA ARG A 256 8.78 -4.17 18.48
C ARG A 256 7.59 -3.49 17.79
N THR A 257 6.50 -4.19 17.67
CA THR A 257 5.29 -3.67 17.06
C THR A 257 4.14 -3.64 18.06
N VAL A 258 3.27 -2.64 17.94
CA VAL A 258 1.99 -2.58 18.65
C VAL A 258 0.88 -2.70 17.61
N PRO A 259 0.02 -3.73 17.70
CA PRO A 259 -1.06 -3.93 16.73
C PRO A 259 -2.01 -2.76 16.67
N LEU A 260 -2.45 -2.42 15.47
CA LEU A 260 -3.53 -1.48 15.22
C LEU A 260 -4.83 -2.26 14.97
N VAL A 261 -5.92 -1.80 15.58
CA VAL A 261 -7.26 -2.35 15.37
C VAL A 261 -8.06 -1.32 14.57
N PRO A 262 -8.43 -1.60 13.32
CA PRO A 262 -9.21 -0.69 12.52
C PRO A 262 -10.66 -0.60 13.03
N ARG A 263 -11.37 0.47 12.67
CA ARG A 263 -12.81 0.60 12.92
C ARG A 263 -13.60 -0.39 12.07
N HIS A 264 -13.28 -0.46 10.77
CA HIS A 264 -13.79 -1.46 9.84
C HIS A 264 -12.60 -2.19 9.25
N ASP A 265 -12.57 -3.51 9.39
CA ASP A 265 -11.50 -4.31 8.79
C ASP A 265 -11.78 -4.57 7.30
N LEU A 266 -10.75 -4.91 6.57
CA LEU A 266 -10.83 -5.29 5.16
C LEU A 266 -10.66 -6.80 5.08
N ARG A 267 -11.75 -7.52 4.75
CA ARG A 267 -11.84 -8.98 4.81
C ARG A 267 -12.37 -9.61 3.54
N GLU A 268 -11.98 -10.84 3.29
CA GLU A 268 -12.50 -11.68 2.23
C GLU A 268 -13.46 -12.75 2.77
N ILE A 269 -14.58 -12.94 2.07
CA ILE A 269 -15.57 -13.98 2.35
C ILE A 269 -15.74 -14.81 1.08
N ARG A 270 -15.76 -16.14 1.21
CA ARG A 270 -15.96 -17.07 0.10
C ARG A 270 -17.02 -18.12 0.48
N GLY A 271 -18.01 -18.32 -0.38
CA GLY A 271 -19.05 -19.32 -0.17
C GLY A 271 -20.20 -19.20 -1.17
N THR A 272 -21.19 -20.09 -1.09
CA THR A 272 -22.41 -19.94 -1.88
C THR A 272 -23.25 -18.79 -1.36
N TYR A 273 -24.09 -18.20 -2.22
CA TYR A 273 -25.00 -17.14 -1.85
C TYR A 273 -25.86 -17.51 -0.63
N LEU A 274 -26.43 -18.72 -0.63
CA LEU A 274 -27.22 -19.20 0.51
C LEU A 274 -26.40 -19.32 1.80
N ALA A 275 -25.14 -19.75 1.69
CA ALA A 275 -24.27 -19.86 2.86
C ALA A 275 -23.94 -18.47 3.43
N VAL A 276 -23.46 -17.54 2.61
CA VAL A 276 -23.04 -16.22 3.09
C VAL A 276 -24.20 -15.32 3.52
N THR A 277 -25.43 -15.58 3.07
CA THR A 277 -26.65 -14.89 3.52
C THR A 277 -27.39 -15.61 4.64
N GLY A 278 -26.95 -16.81 5.03
CA GLY A 278 -27.49 -17.55 6.14
C GLY A 278 -27.26 -16.81 7.47
N LYS A 279 -28.28 -16.61 8.29
CA LYS A 279 -28.19 -15.88 9.56
C LYS A 279 -27.11 -16.45 10.48
N SER A 280 -26.92 -17.75 10.51
CA SER A 280 -25.87 -18.42 11.28
C SER A 280 -24.44 -18.11 10.81
N PHE A 281 -24.28 -17.60 9.60
CA PHE A 281 -22.97 -17.24 9.04
C PHE A 281 -22.53 -15.83 9.47
N TYR A 282 -23.45 -14.87 9.45
CA TYR A 282 -23.10 -13.46 9.70
C TYR A 282 -23.50 -12.98 11.11
N ASP A 283 -24.38 -13.69 11.83
CA ASP A 283 -24.81 -13.29 13.17
C ASP A 283 -23.63 -13.28 14.14
N GLY A 284 -23.44 -12.15 14.82
CA GLY A 284 -22.30 -11.93 15.73
C GLY A 284 -20.96 -11.64 15.04
N THR A 285 -20.94 -11.43 13.71
CA THR A 285 -19.75 -10.97 12.99
C THR A 285 -19.82 -9.47 12.70
N ALA A 286 -18.67 -8.84 12.39
CA ALA A 286 -18.63 -7.44 11.95
C ALA A 286 -19.11 -7.34 10.49
N THR A 287 -20.42 -7.19 10.31
CA THR A 287 -21.06 -7.10 8.99
C THR A 287 -20.82 -5.76 8.30
N ASP A 288 -20.39 -4.75 9.04
CA ASP A 288 -20.01 -3.41 8.58
C ASP A 288 -18.55 -3.27 8.14
N ASP A 289 -17.76 -4.35 8.21
CA ASP A 289 -16.42 -4.38 7.61
C ASP A 289 -16.46 -4.20 6.09
N TYR A 290 -15.35 -3.78 5.53
CA TYR A 290 -15.13 -3.70 4.08
C TYR A 290 -14.90 -5.10 3.51
N LEU A 291 -15.79 -5.55 2.63
CA LEU A 291 -15.82 -6.94 2.20
C LEU A 291 -15.55 -7.10 0.70
N HIS A 292 -14.74 -8.08 0.39
CA HIS A 292 -14.69 -8.74 -0.90
C HIS A 292 -15.37 -10.11 -0.76
N ILE A 293 -16.49 -10.32 -1.46
CA ILE A 293 -17.22 -11.59 -1.43
C ILE A 293 -16.97 -12.32 -2.75
N THR A 294 -16.54 -13.57 -2.66
CA THR A 294 -16.43 -14.48 -3.80
C THR A 294 -17.52 -15.53 -3.70
N LEU A 295 -18.51 -15.45 -4.58
CA LEU A 295 -19.57 -16.44 -4.66
C LEU A 295 -19.09 -17.68 -5.43
N THR A 296 -19.46 -18.87 -4.91
CA THR A 296 -19.12 -20.15 -5.52
C THR A 296 -20.33 -20.82 -6.20
N ASP A 297 -21.40 -20.05 -6.41
CA ASP A 297 -22.58 -20.51 -7.13
C ASP A 297 -22.26 -20.67 -8.62
N GLU A 298 -22.68 -21.81 -9.21
CA GLU A 298 -22.47 -22.06 -10.64
C GLU A 298 -23.35 -21.17 -11.52
N GLU A 299 -24.50 -20.74 -11.02
CA GLU A 299 -25.42 -19.82 -11.67
C GLU A 299 -25.29 -18.41 -11.08
N ASP A 300 -25.43 -17.39 -11.93
CA ASP A 300 -25.40 -16.00 -11.50
C ASP A 300 -26.62 -15.68 -10.63
N VAL A 301 -26.38 -15.15 -9.46
CA VAL A 301 -27.46 -14.72 -8.54
C VAL A 301 -28.01 -13.36 -9.00
N PRO A 302 -29.29 -13.27 -9.40
CA PRO A 302 -29.87 -12.01 -9.84
C PRO A 302 -29.78 -10.93 -8.77
N ASN A 303 -29.22 -9.74 -9.12
CA ASN A 303 -29.03 -8.61 -8.21
C ASN A 303 -28.27 -8.98 -6.93
N ALA A 304 -27.21 -9.82 -7.04
CA ALA A 304 -26.44 -10.29 -5.90
C ALA A 304 -25.89 -9.14 -5.03
N ILE A 305 -25.29 -8.12 -5.66
CA ILE A 305 -24.73 -6.95 -4.94
C ILE A 305 -25.79 -6.27 -4.08
N GLY A 306 -26.97 -5.98 -4.64
CA GLY A 306 -28.05 -5.31 -3.89
C GLY A 306 -28.55 -6.12 -2.70
N LYS A 307 -28.68 -7.45 -2.88
CA LYS A 307 -29.12 -8.36 -1.83
C LYS A 307 -28.06 -8.52 -0.74
N LEU A 308 -26.78 -8.66 -1.12
CA LEU A 308 -25.67 -8.79 -0.17
C LEU A 308 -25.46 -7.51 0.63
N ARG A 309 -25.62 -6.33 0.02
CA ARG A 309 -25.51 -5.05 0.72
C ARG A 309 -26.59 -4.81 1.77
N ALA A 310 -27.69 -5.53 1.72
CA ALA A 310 -28.69 -5.51 2.80
C ALA A 310 -28.16 -6.13 4.11
N ILE A 311 -27.16 -7.01 4.02
CA ILE A 311 -26.50 -7.67 5.17
C ILE A 311 -25.12 -7.03 5.41
N TYR A 312 -24.38 -6.76 4.34
CA TYR A 312 -23.00 -6.27 4.33
C TYR A 312 -22.95 -4.89 3.65
N PRO A 313 -23.29 -3.81 4.33
CA PRO A 313 -23.46 -2.48 3.72
C PRO A 313 -22.19 -1.98 3.03
N ASN A 314 -21.02 -2.39 3.52
CA ASN A 314 -19.72 -2.01 2.98
C ASN A 314 -19.11 -3.08 2.05
N LEU A 315 -19.95 -3.82 1.33
CA LEU A 315 -19.48 -4.72 0.27
C LEU A 315 -18.82 -3.90 -0.84
N MET A 316 -17.48 -3.99 -0.93
CA MET A 316 -16.66 -3.28 -1.91
C MET A 316 -16.56 -4.01 -3.24
N LYS A 317 -16.37 -5.33 -3.19
CA LYS A 317 -16.12 -6.16 -4.38
C LYS A 317 -16.91 -7.46 -4.32
N LEU A 318 -17.44 -7.89 -5.46
CA LEU A 318 -18.12 -9.16 -5.64
C LEU A 318 -17.53 -9.86 -6.86
N ASP A 319 -17.01 -11.05 -6.66
CA ASP A 319 -16.51 -11.94 -7.71
C ASP A 319 -17.24 -13.28 -7.66
N TYR A 320 -17.12 -14.04 -8.74
CA TYR A 320 -17.58 -15.43 -8.84
C TYR A 320 -16.40 -16.36 -9.07
N ASP A 321 -16.37 -17.49 -8.36
CA ASP A 321 -15.44 -18.58 -8.57
C ASP A 321 -16.24 -19.83 -8.95
N ASN A 322 -16.60 -19.94 -10.21
CA ASN A 322 -17.39 -21.04 -10.79
C ASN A 322 -16.73 -21.59 -12.06
N THR A 323 -17.33 -22.62 -12.66
CA THR A 323 -16.78 -23.27 -13.86
C THR A 323 -16.54 -22.28 -15.00
N ARG A 324 -17.44 -21.28 -15.17
CA ARG A 324 -17.33 -20.24 -16.20
C ARG A 324 -16.11 -19.35 -15.98
N THR A 325 -15.93 -18.84 -14.75
CA THR A 325 -14.81 -17.91 -14.44
C THR A 325 -13.48 -18.61 -14.49
N ARG A 326 -13.41 -19.91 -14.09
CA ARG A 326 -12.18 -20.71 -14.21
C ARG A 326 -11.84 -21.05 -15.66
N GLY A 327 -12.86 -21.32 -16.48
CA GLY A 327 -12.67 -21.59 -17.92
C GLY A 327 -12.15 -20.40 -18.69
N ALA A 328 -12.57 -19.17 -18.34
CA ALA A 328 -12.09 -17.95 -18.96
C ALA A 328 -10.59 -17.71 -18.74
N VAL A 329 -10.08 -18.03 -17.55
CA VAL A 329 -8.64 -17.92 -17.22
C VAL A 329 -7.79 -18.93 -18.01
N GLN A 330 -8.31 -20.13 -18.28
CA GLN A 330 -7.59 -21.16 -19.05
C GLN A 330 -7.49 -20.85 -20.55
N LEU A 331 -8.33 -19.95 -21.08
CA LEU A 331 -8.29 -19.55 -22.49
C LEU A 331 -7.18 -18.55 -22.83
N GLU A 332 -6.74 -17.75 -21.88
CA GLU A 332 -5.55 -16.91 -22.06
C GLU A 332 -4.25 -17.72 -22.18
N GLU A 333 -4.27 -18.99 -21.74
CA GLU A 333 -3.11 -19.91 -21.79
C GLU A 333 -3.21 -21.02 -22.87
N ALA A 334 -4.31 -21.12 -23.65
CA ALA A 334 -4.57 -22.26 -24.52
C ALA A 334 -4.26 -22.04 -25.99
N ALA A 335 -3.77 -23.10 -26.59
CA ALA A 335 -3.23 -23.36 -27.91
C ALA A 335 -4.06 -22.92 -29.14
N PRO A 336 -3.47 -22.91 -30.35
CA PRO A 336 -3.98 -22.22 -31.53
C PRO A 336 -5.34 -22.74 -32.02
N VAL A 337 -6.19 -21.77 -32.35
CA VAL A 337 -7.60 -21.87 -32.78
C VAL A 337 -7.78 -22.52 -34.15
N GLU A 338 -6.72 -23.02 -34.82
CA GLU A 338 -6.71 -23.36 -36.25
C GLU A 338 -7.39 -24.68 -36.64
N GLU A 339 -7.92 -25.47 -35.68
CA GLU A 339 -8.45 -26.83 -36.01
C GLU A 339 -9.93 -27.07 -35.66
N LEU A 340 -10.67 -26.08 -35.14
CA LEU A 340 -12.08 -26.27 -34.75
C LEU A 340 -13.06 -25.73 -35.78
N SER A 341 -14.18 -26.47 -36.01
CA SER A 341 -15.26 -25.94 -36.84
C SER A 341 -15.92 -24.73 -36.19
N PRO A 342 -16.52 -23.80 -36.95
CA PRO A 342 -17.24 -22.66 -36.38
C PRO A 342 -18.37 -23.02 -35.43
N LEU A 343 -19.03 -24.15 -35.66
CA LEU A 343 -20.04 -24.70 -34.76
C LEU A 343 -19.40 -25.16 -33.43
N ASP A 344 -18.24 -25.81 -33.51
CA ASP A 344 -17.52 -26.27 -32.32
C ASP A 344 -16.98 -25.08 -31.50
N LEU A 345 -16.46 -24.05 -32.18
CA LEU A 345 -16.02 -22.79 -31.54
C LEU A 345 -17.19 -22.11 -30.84
N PHE A 346 -18.36 -22.01 -31.48
CA PHE A 346 -19.54 -21.43 -30.88
C PHE A 346 -20.06 -22.29 -29.74
N ALA A 347 -20.06 -23.62 -29.86
CA ALA A 347 -20.46 -24.54 -28.79
C ALA A 347 -19.56 -24.43 -27.58
N GLN A 348 -18.24 -24.27 -27.79
CA GLN A 348 -17.28 -24.04 -26.72
C GLN A 348 -17.51 -22.70 -26.04
N PHE A 349 -17.69 -21.62 -26.82
CA PHE A 349 -18.01 -20.30 -26.30
C PHE A 349 -19.34 -20.29 -25.52
N TYR A 350 -20.40 -20.92 -26.06
CA TYR A 350 -21.69 -21.03 -25.38
C TYR A 350 -21.56 -21.75 -24.04
N ARG A 351 -20.85 -22.89 -24.02
CA ARG A 351 -20.61 -23.65 -22.79
C ARG A 351 -19.85 -22.84 -21.74
N GLN A 352 -18.89 -22.05 -22.16
CA GLN A 352 -18.14 -21.16 -21.25
C GLN A 352 -19.01 -20.05 -20.67
N GLN A 353 -19.89 -19.46 -21.47
CA GLN A 353 -20.77 -18.37 -21.02
C GLN A 353 -21.93 -18.86 -20.16
N ASN A 354 -22.41 -20.08 -20.36
CA ASN A 354 -23.65 -20.58 -19.77
C ASN A 354 -23.46 -21.75 -18.77
N ASN A 355 -22.23 -22.20 -18.55
CA ASN A 355 -21.85 -23.36 -17.71
C ASN A 355 -22.56 -24.69 -18.07
N GLN A 356 -23.18 -24.76 -19.21
CA GLN A 356 -23.87 -25.94 -19.72
C GLN A 356 -23.80 -26.00 -21.26
N PRO A 357 -23.80 -27.20 -21.85
CA PRO A 357 -23.80 -27.33 -23.31
C PRO A 357 -25.09 -26.81 -23.91
N MET A 358 -25.04 -26.44 -25.20
CA MET A 358 -26.25 -26.13 -25.97
C MET A 358 -27.18 -27.34 -25.98
N THR A 359 -28.47 -27.10 -25.92
CA THR A 359 -29.49 -28.11 -26.23
C THR A 359 -29.44 -28.46 -27.71
N GLN A 360 -30.01 -29.62 -28.09
CA GLN A 360 -30.06 -30.02 -29.48
C GLN A 360 -30.73 -28.94 -30.38
N ALA A 361 -31.82 -28.36 -29.91
CA ALA A 361 -32.52 -27.30 -30.65
C ALA A 361 -31.68 -26.04 -30.85
N GLN A 362 -30.85 -25.65 -29.85
CA GLN A 362 -29.91 -24.55 -29.97
C GLN A 362 -28.77 -24.86 -30.93
N THR A 363 -28.24 -26.10 -30.89
CA THR A 363 -27.18 -26.56 -31.79
C THR A 363 -27.66 -26.52 -33.24
N ASP A 364 -28.87 -27.00 -33.49
CA ASP A 364 -29.47 -27.04 -34.83
C ASP A 364 -29.71 -25.61 -35.34
N PHE A 365 -30.24 -24.69 -34.49
CA PHE A 365 -30.43 -23.28 -34.83
C PHE A 365 -29.11 -22.57 -35.19
N VAL A 366 -28.05 -22.80 -34.41
CA VAL A 366 -26.74 -22.17 -34.68
C VAL A 366 -26.13 -22.74 -35.94
N ARG A 367 -26.29 -24.03 -36.20
CA ARG A 367 -25.83 -24.66 -37.44
C ARG A 367 -26.52 -24.04 -38.67
N ASP A 368 -27.85 -23.95 -38.66
CA ASP A 368 -28.63 -23.37 -39.75
C ASP A 368 -28.23 -21.91 -39.99
N LEU A 369 -27.98 -21.16 -38.90
CA LEU A 369 -27.53 -19.75 -38.99
C LEU A 369 -26.13 -19.64 -39.62
N ILE A 370 -25.19 -20.49 -39.23
CA ILE A 370 -23.84 -20.53 -39.79
C ILE A 370 -23.89 -20.90 -41.30
N GLU A 371 -24.68 -21.88 -41.67
CA GLU A 371 -24.87 -22.32 -43.06
C GLU A 371 -25.48 -21.17 -43.89
N THR A 372 -26.49 -20.47 -43.37
CA THR A 372 -27.13 -19.33 -44.05
C THR A 372 -26.13 -18.18 -44.31
N ILE A 373 -25.32 -17.84 -43.33
CA ILE A 373 -24.31 -16.75 -43.46
C ILE A 373 -23.27 -17.12 -44.52
N TRP A 374 -22.83 -18.37 -44.57
CA TRP A 374 -21.83 -18.79 -45.54
C TRP A 374 -22.36 -19.04 -46.95
N GLU A 375 -23.66 -19.32 -47.10
CA GLU A 375 -24.30 -19.36 -48.43
C GLU A 375 -24.51 -17.96 -49.02
N GLU A 376 -24.72 -16.93 -48.18
CA GLU A 376 -24.83 -15.54 -48.62
C GLU A 376 -23.46 -14.90 -48.98
N ASP A 377 -22.36 -15.38 -48.42
CA ASP A 377 -20.99 -14.92 -48.72
C ASP A 377 -20.27 -15.73 -49.82
N ALA A 378 -20.92 -16.72 -50.43
CA ALA A 378 -20.38 -17.47 -51.58
C ALA A 378 -20.51 -16.61 -52.85
N PRO A 379 -19.41 -16.30 -53.59
CA PRO A 379 -19.42 -15.39 -54.76
C PRO A 379 -20.16 -15.97 -55.97
#